data_0cfaa1efa713dd39713c8348da2e1e2c
#
_entry.id   0cfaa1efa713dd39713c8348da2e1e2c
#
_cell.length_a   1.000
_cell.length_b   1.000
_cell.length_c   1.000
_cell.angle_alpha   90.00
_cell.angle_beta   90.00
_cell.angle_gamma   90.00
#
_symmetry.space_group_name_H-M   'P 1'
#
loop_
_entity.id
_entity.type
_entity.pdbx_description
1 polymer ?
#
loop_
_entity_poly.entity_id
_entity_poly.type
_entity_poly.pdbx_seq_one_letter_code
_entity_poly.pdbx_strand_id
1 'polypeptide(L)'
;MASWHWGYTNLLLAEYYLATGDREVLPAIREYTIRLAEGQSGVGSWGHTMAWPQWNDGKEHGRLGGYGALNQAGLVCQLSLILGKKCGVSAPQVEEAIERGNAFFGFYAGKGSIPYGDNPPDTGFHDDNGKNGIAALLFDIQGRERSAQFFSRMAVASYGERERGHTGNYFSYLWGALG
;
A
#
# COMPACT_ATOMS: atom_id res chain seq x y z
N MET A 1 -10.18 -6.96 -9.99
CA MET A 1 -9.41 -5.93 -9.22
C MET A 1 -9.24 -6.38 -7.76
N ALA A 2 -8.61 -7.54 -7.59
CA ALA A 2 -8.52 -8.20 -6.27
C ALA A 2 -7.82 -7.34 -5.21
N SER A 3 -6.67 -6.73 -5.53
CA SER A 3 -5.89 -5.93 -4.57
C SER A 3 -6.66 -4.74 -3.99
N TRP A 4 -7.45 -4.05 -4.80
CA TRP A 4 -8.32 -2.98 -4.32
C TRP A 4 -9.34 -3.47 -3.30
N HIS A 5 -10.06 -4.53 -3.66
CA HIS A 5 -11.08 -5.10 -2.78
C HIS A 5 -10.45 -5.59 -1.45
N TRP A 6 -9.42 -6.42 -1.53
CA TRP A 6 -8.79 -6.98 -0.34
C TRP A 6 -8.09 -5.92 0.52
N GLY A 7 -7.40 -4.97 -0.13
CA GLY A 7 -6.71 -3.89 0.56
C GLY A 7 -7.67 -3.00 1.34
N TYR A 8 -8.69 -2.44 0.70
CA TYR A 8 -9.64 -1.56 1.38
C TYR A 8 -10.54 -2.28 2.38
N THR A 9 -10.96 -3.51 2.09
CA THR A 9 -11.78 -4.28 3.06
C THR A 9 -11.01 -4.51 4.35
N ASN A 10 -9.77 -4.98 4.24
CA ASN A 10 -8.95 -5.22 5.44
C ASN A 10 -8.57 -3.92 6.16
N LEU A 11 -8.30 -2.84 5.42
CA LEU A 11 -8.06 -1.52 5.99
C LEU A 11 -9.24 -1.10 6.87
N LEU A 12 -10.47 -1.15 6.33
CA LEU A 12 -11.68 -0.79 7.05
C LEU A 12 -11.89 -1.66 8.29
N LEU A 13 -11.74 -2.99 8.16
CA LEU A 13 -11.90 -3.90 9.29
C LEU A 13 -10.86 -3.67 10.39
N ALA A 14 -9.60 -3.42 9.99
CA ALA A 14 -8.53 -3.14 10.94
C ALA A 14 -8.77 -1.82 11.68
N GLU A 15 -9.13 -0.75 10.98
CA GLU A 15 -9.48 0.54 11.61
C GLU A 15 -10.70 0.41 12.53
N TYR A 16 -11.73 -0.31 12.10
CA TYR A 16 -12.90 -0.58 12.94
C TYR A 16 -12.51 -1.30 14.23
N TYR A 17 -11.72 -2.37 14.14
CA TYR A 17 -11.22 -3.08 15.32
C TYR A 17 -10.39 -2.19 16.24
N LEU A 18 -9.46 -1.42 15.68
CA LEU A 18 -8.61 -0.53 16.47
C LEU A 18 -9.40 0.58 17.18
N ALA A 19 -10.51 1.02 16.59
CA ALA A 19 -11.38 2.04 17.15
C ALA A 19 -12.37 1.49 18.20
N THR A 20 -12.86 0.26 18.01
CA THR A 20 -13.98 -0.28 18.83
C THR A 20 -13.57 -1.39 19.77
N GLY A 21 -12.47 -2.11 19.47
CA GLY A 21 -12.08 -3.33 20.17
C GLY A 21 -12.96 -4.55 19.88
N ASP A 22 -13.84 -4.47 18.86
CA ASP A 22 -14.73 -5.56 18.49
C ASP A 22 -13.96 -6.75 17.92
N ARG A 23 -13.89 -7.82 18.68
CA ARG A 23 -13.11 -9.02 18.35
C ARG A 23 -13.77 -9.92 17.31
N GLU A 24 -15.04 -9.71 16.98
CA GLU A 24 -15.75 -10.53 15.99
C GLU A 24 -15.16 -10.40 14.59
N VAL A 25 -14.52 -9.25 14.29
CA VAL A 25 -13.86 -9.02 12.99
C VAL A 25 -12.43 -9.58 12.88
N LEU A 26 -11.81 -10.01 13.99
CA LEU A 26 -10.42 -10.50 13.98
C LEU A 26 -10.17 -11.70 13.05
N PRO A 27 -11.06 -12.69 12.95
CA PRO A 27 -10.86 -13.79 12.00
C PRO A 27 -10.76 -13.31 10.55
N ALA A 28 -11.62 -12.36 10.17
CA ALA A 28 -11.59 -11.76 8.83
C ALA A 28 -10.31 -10.94 8.61
N ILE A 29 -9.92 -10.08 9.58
CA ILE A 29 -8.65 -9.33 9.50
C ILE A 29 -7.48 -10.28 9.30
N ARG A 30 -7.42 -11.39 10.05
CA ARG A 30 -6.36 -12.38 9.92
C ARG A 30 -6.32 -12.99 8.52
N GLU A 31 -7.46 -13.41 7.99
CA GLU A 31 -7.56 -13.99 6.66
C GLU A 31 -7.10 -13.00 5.59
N TYR A 32 -7.67 -11.79 5.57
CA TYR A 32 -7.32 -10.76 4.60
C TYR A 32 -5.83 -10.38 4.67
N THR A 33 -5.28 -10.22 5.88
CA THR A 33 -3.87 -9.86 6.05
C THR A 33 -2.94 -10.94 5.49
N ILE A 34 -3.20 -12.22 5.77
CA ILE A 34 -2.41 -13.34 5.25
C ILE A 34 -2.52 -13.40 3.72
N ARG A 35 -3.74 -13.32 3.18
CA ARG A 35 -3.96 -13.37 1.72
C ARG A 35 -3.34 -12.21 0.98
N LEU A 36 -3.30 -11.01 1.58
CA LEU A 36 -2.58 -9.87 1.03
C LEU A 36 -1.07 -10.13 0.98
N ALA A 37 -0.49 -10.70 2.04
CA ALA A 37 0.92 -11.07 2.08
C ALA A 37 1.26 -12.11 1.00
N GLU A 38 0.47 -13.18 0.87
CA GLU A 38 0.62 -14.20 -0.17
C GLU A 38 0.45 -13.64 -1.59
N GLY A 39 -0.38 -12.61 -1.75
CA GLY A 39 -0.66 -11.97 -3.04
C GLY A 39 0.35 -10.92 -3.47
N GLN A 40 1.34 -10.61 -2.65
CA GLN A 40 2.40 -9.67 -2.98
C GLN A 40 3.34 -10.25 -4.04
N SER A 41 3.74 -9.44 -5.02
CA SER A 41 4.74 -9.84 -6.02
C SER A 41 6.16 -9.86 -5.46
N GLY A 42 7.08 -10.50 -6.17
CA GLY A 42 8.48 -10.56 -5.78
C GLY A 42 9.19 -9.20 -5.71
N VAL A 43 8.67 -8.17 -6.38
CA VAL A 43 9.19 -6.80 -6.27
C VAL A 43 8.73 -6.07 -5.01
N GLY A 44 7.74 -6.61 -4.27
CA GLY A 44 7.24 -6.00 -3.04
C GLY A 44 6.02 -5.10 -3.21
N SER A 45 5.31 -5.19 -4.35
CA SER A 45 4.11 -4.41 -4.61
C SER A 45 2.96 -5.29 -5.10
N TRP A 46 1.81 -4.69 -5.40
CA TRP A 46 0.60 -5.31 -5.94
C TRP A 46 0.16 -4.58 -7.20
N GLY A 47 -0.63 -5.25 -8.02
CA GLY A 47 -1.25 -4.68 -9.21
C GLY A 47 -2.76 -4.59 -9.09
N HIS A 48 -3.48 -4.61 -10.20
CA HIS A 48 -4.93 -4.85 -10.20
C HIS A 48 -5.26 -6.27 -9.77
N THR A 49 -4.34 -7.20 -10.01
CA THR A 49 -4.40 -8.60 -9.59
C THR A 49 -3.38 -8.88 -8.51
N MET A 50 -3.51 -10.01 -7.87
CA MET A 50 -2.55 -10.54 -6.90
C MET A 50 -1.56 -11.48 -7.59
N ALA A 51 -0.37 -11.65 -7.01
CA ALA A 51 0.63 -12.62 -7.46
C ALA A 51 0.47 -13.97 -6.75
N TRP A 52 -0.77 -14.42 -6.53
CA TRP A 52 -1.03 -15.69 -5.86
C TRP A 52 -0.53 -16.90 -6.66
N PRO A 53 -0.09 -17.98 -5.97
CA PRO A 53 0.44 -19.18 -6.62
C PRO A 53 -0.51 -19.77 -7.67
N GLN A 54 -1.82 -19.78 -7.42
CA GLN A 54 -2.81 -20.32 -8.36
C GLN A 54 -2.84 -19.59 -9.72
N TRP A 55 -2.31 -18.37 -9.79
CA TRP A 55 -2.21 -17.58 -11.01
C TRP A 55 -0.78 -17.49 -11.56
N ASN A 56 0.16 -18.18 -10.91
CA ASN A 56 1.59 -18.15 -11.22
C ASN A 56 2.22 -19.55 -11.27
N ASP A 57 1.50 -20.54 -11.78
CA ASP A 57 1.98 -21.92 -11.93
C ASP A 57 2.53 -22.51 -10.63
N GLY A 58 1.87 -22.22 -9.51
CA GLY A 58 2.26 -22.66 -8.17
C GLY A 58 3.42 -21.86 -7.56
N LYS A 59 3.93 -20.84 -8.21
CA LYS A 59 5.02 -20.01 -7.70
C LYS A 59 4.50 -18.92 -6.77
N GLU A 60 5.02 -18.88 -5.56
CA GLU A 60 4.81 -17.77 -4.62
C GLU A 60 5.48 -16.50 -5.13
N HIS A 61 4.88 -15.36 -4.82
CA HIS A 61 5.39 -14.04 -5.17
C HIS A 61 5.74 -13.91 -6.67
N GLY A 62 4.89 -14.46 -7.52
CA GLY A 62 5.08 -14.46 -8.96
C GLY A 62 4.86 -13.09 -9.60
N ARG A 63 4.55 -13.10 -10.88
CA ARG A 63 4.28 -11.89 -11.66
C ARG A 63 2.85 -11.40 -11.43
N LEU A 64 2.70 -10.09 -11.48
CA LEU A 64 1.39 -9.46 -11.51
C LEU A 64 0.82 -9.51 -12.93
N GLY A 65 -0.46 -9.79 -13.04
CA GLY A 65 -1.16 -9.73 -14.33
C GLY A 65 -1.39 -8.27 -14.79
N GLY A 66 -1.80 -8.14 -16.05
CA GLY A 66 -2.00 -6.83 -16.68
C GLY A 66 -0.68 -6.11 -16.93
N TYR A 67 -0.59 -4.84 -16.58
CA TYR A 67 0.62 -4.03 -16.76
C TYR A 67 1.54 -3.98 -15.52
N GLY A 68 1.41 -4.97 -14.63
CA GLY A 68 2.32 -5.12 -13.49
C GLY A 68 1.88 -4.37 -12.24
N ALA A 69 2.85 -3.80 -11.53
CA ALA A 69 2.59 -3.06 -10.30
C ALA A 69 1.71 -1.83 -10.52
N LEU A 70 0.82 -1.59 -9.56
CA LEU A 70 -0.03 -0.40 -9.49
C LEU A 70 0.12 0.20 -8.10
N ASN A 71 0.95 1.22 -7.97
CA ASN A 71 1.38 1.71 -6.66
C ASN A 71 0.25 2.32 -5.82
N GLN A 72 -0.80 2.83 -6.45
CA GLN A 72 -2.00 3.27 -5.71
C GLN A 72 -2.64 2.12 -4.93
N ALA A 73 -2.87 0.98 -5.57
CA ALA A 73 -3.39 -0.22 -4.89
C ALA A 73 -2.35 -0.85 -3.96
N GLY A 74 -1.10 -0.86 -4.39
CA GLY A 74 0.02 -1.42 -3.63
C GLY A 74 0.23 -0.75 -2.28
N LEU A 75 0.14 0.59 -2.23
CA LEU A 75 0.25 1.35 -0.99
C LEU A 75 -0.92 1.07 -0.03
N VAL A 76 -2.14 0.93 -0.56
CA VAL A 76 -3.31 0.54 0.25
C VAL A 76 -3.12 -0.88 0.82
N CYS A 77 -2.63 -1.83 0.01
CA CYS A 77 -2.32 -3.18 0.48
C CYS A 77 -1.22 -3.18 1.54
N GLN A 78 -0.16 -2.39 1.35
CA GLN A 78 0.93 -2.26 2.31
C GLN A 78 0.44 -1.67 3.65
N LEU A 79 -0.32 -0.59 3.60
CA LEU A 79 -0.93 0.02 4.80
C LEU A 79 -1.84 -0.99 5.52
N SER A 80 -2.63 -1.72 4.76
CA SER A 80 -3.52 -2.76 5.26
C SER A 80 -2.78 -3.90 5.96
N LEU A 81 -1.62 -4.36 5.44
CA LEU A 81 -0.75 -5.33 6.13
C LEU A 81 -0.24 -4.79 7.47
N ILE A 82 0.21 -3.55 7.49
CA ILE A 82 0.73 -2.88 8.69
C ILE A 82 -0.36 -2.78 9.77
N LEU A 83 -1.57 -2.38 9.39
CA LEU A 83 -2.69 -2.31 10.32
C LEU A 83 -3.16 -3.71 10.78
N GLY A 84 -3.17 -4.71 9.90
CA GLY A 84 -3.45 -6.10 10.28
C GLY A 84 -2.45 -6.61 11.33
N LYS A 85 -1.17 -6.30 11.17
CA LYS A 85 -0.14 -6.57 12.19
C LYS A 85 -0.45 -5.84 13.51
N LYS A 86 -0.86 -4.58 13.47
CA LYS A 86 -1.27 -3.82 14.67
C LYS A 86 -2.51 -4.43 15.35
N CYS A 87 -3.38 -5.07 14.61
CA CYS A 87 -4.51 -5.84 15.15
C CYS A 87 -4.10 -7.20 15.75
N GLY A 88 -2.82 -7.52 15.77
CA GLY A 88 -2.27 -8.74 16.38
C GLY A 88 -2.10 -9.91 15.40
N VAL A 89 -2.21 -9.69 14.10
CA VAL A 89 -1.89 -10.74 13.12
C VAL A 89 -0.37 -10.91 13.05
N SER A 90 0.11 -12.01 13.63
CA SER A 90 1.53 -12.38 13.63
C SER A 90 1.71 -13.65 12.81
N ALA A 91 2.43 -13.55 11.68
CA ALA A 91 2.79 -14.68 10.82
C ALA A 91 4.05 -14.30 10.03
N PRO A 92 5.02 -15.24 9.84
CA PRO A 92 6.28 -14.93 9.16
C PRO A 92 6.08 -14.28 7.77
N GLN A 93 5.16 -14.81 6.98
CA GLN A 93 4.88 -14.28 5.64
C GLN A 93 4.35 -12.83 5.66
N VAL A 94 3.66 -12.41 6.73
CA VAL A 94 3.18 -11.03 6.89
C VAL A 94 4.34 -10.09 7.18
N GLU A 95 5.25 -10.49 8.08
CA GLU A 95 6.45 -9.73 8.40
C GLU A 95 7.34 -9.55 7.15
N GLU A 96 7.59 -10.63 6.43
CA GLU A 96 8.37 -10.61 5.20
C GLU A 96 7.73 -9.73 4.12
N ALA A 97 6.40 -9.81 3.95
CA ALA A 97 5.69 -8.98 2.99
C ALA A 97 5.75 -7.49 3.36
N ILE A 98 5.63 -7.15 4.64
CA ILE A 98 5.80 -5.77 5.11
C ILE A 98 7.20 -5.26 4.78
N GLU A 99 8.25 -6.04 5.05
CA GLU A 99 9.62 -5.60 4.78
C GLU A 99 9.92 -5.51 3.27
N ARG A 100 9.42 -6.43 2.44
CA ARG A 100 9.53 -6.30 0.98
C ARG A 100 8.82 -5.03 0.46
N GLY A 101 7.62 -4.75 0.94
CA GLY A 101 6.90 -3.53 0.59
C GLY A 101 7.61 -2.27 1.08
N ASN A 102 8.15 -2.30 2.28
CA ASN A 102 8.98 -1.21 2.81
C ASN A 102 10.23 -0.96 1.96
N ALA A 103 10.88 -2.02 1.47
CA ALA A 103 12.02 -1.88 0.57
C ALA A 103 11.61 -1.27 -0.77
N PHE A 104 10.49 -1.74 -1.35
CA PHE A 104 9.97 -1.24 -2.62
C PHE A 104 9.56 0.23 -2.53
N PHE A 105 8.66 0.59 -1.63
CA PHE A 105 8.18 1.98 -1.50
C PHE A 105 9.23 2.91 -0.89
N GLY A 106 10.06 2.41 0.03
CA GLY A 106 11.16 3.16 0.63
C GLY A 106 12.28 3.50 -0.36
N PHE A 107 12.37 2.77 -1.48
CA PHE A 107 13.32 3.10 -2.56
C PHE A 107 13.13 4.53 -3.09
N TYR A 108 11.92 5.04 -3.10
CA TYR A 108 11.60 6.37 -3.61
C TYR A 108 11.95 7.49 -2.63
N ALA A 109 12.13 7.18 -1.34
CA ALA A 109 12.47 8.19 -0.32
C ALA A 109 13.80 8.89 -0.65
N GLY A 110 13.78 10.20 -0.70
CA GLY A 110 14.93 11.03 -1.07
C GLY A 110 15.21 11.11 -2.57
N LYS A 111 14.42 10.46 -3.43
CA LYS A 111 14.65 10.42 -4.89
C LYS A 111 13.55 11.07 -5.71
N GLY A 112 12.34 11.07 -5.22
CA GLY A 112 11.20 11.65 -5.93
C GLY A 112 9.87 11.07 -5.47
N SER A 113 8.80 11.45 -6.15
CA SER A 113 7.45 10.94 -5.93
C SER A 113 7.33 9.47 -6.33
N ILE A 114 6.44 8.75 -5.67
CA ILE A 114 6.10 7.37 -6.04
C ILE A 114 5.34 7.40 -7.36
N PRO A 115 5.85 6.74 -8.42
CA PRO A 115 5.22 6.73 -9.73
C PRO A 115 3.95 5.87 -9.74
N TYR A 116 3.21 5.92 -10.85
CA TYR A 116 2.00 5.13 -11.04
C TYR A 116 2.25 3.62 -10.96
N GLY A 117 3.29 3.13 -11.62
CA GLY A 117 3.71 1.74 -11.67
C GLY A 117 5.14 1.53 -11.19
N ASP A 118 5.74 0.38 -11.55
CA ASP A 118 7.14 0.08 -11.28
C ASP A 118 8.04 0.84 -12.26
N ASN A 119 8.24 2.10 -11.99
CA ASN A 119 8.99 3.05 -12.81
C ASN A 119 10.01 3.81 -11.94
N PRO A 120 10.97 4.51 -12.56
CA PRO A 120 11.85 5.43 -11.84
C PRO A 120 11.08 6.48 -11.02
N PRO A 121 11.69 7.07 -9.98
CA PRO A 121 11.08 8.13 -9.18
C PRO A 121 10.56 9.26 -10.07
N ASP A 122 9.34 9.70 -9.83
CA ASP A 122 8.73 10.79 -10.59
C ASP A 122 9.11 12.14 -9.98
N THR A 123 9.68 13.02 -10.78
CA THR A 123 10.03 14.40 -10.39
C THR A 123 8.97 15.41 -10.81
N GLY A 124 8.01 15.02 -11.65
CA GLY A 124 6.91 15.85 -12.13
C GLY A 124 5.59 15.68 -11.39
N PHE A 125 5.54 14.79 -10.40
CA PHE A 125 4.33 14.45 -9.62
C PHE A 125 3.15 13.96 -10.45
N HIS A 126 3.40 13.48 -11.67
CA HIS A 126 2.36 13.03 -12.57
C HIS A 126 1.53 11.91 -11.94
N ASP A 127 0.20 12.04 -12.00
CA ASP A 127 -0.72 11.07 -11.41
C ASP A 127 -0.41 10.72 -9.93
N ASP A 128 -0.04 11.71 -9.10
CA ASP A 128 0.26 11.44 -7.68
C ASP A 128 -0.89 10.70 -6.97
N ASN A 129 -2.13 11.10 -7.19
CA ASN A 129 -3.34 10.43 -6.66
C ASN A 129 -3.27 10.14 -5.14
N GLY A 130 -2.57 10.98 -4.37
CA GLY A 130 -2.40 10.79 -2.92
C GLY A 130 -1.42 9.68 -2.53
N LYS A 131 -0.66 9.10 -3.48
CA LYS A 131 0.32 8.05 -3.19
C LYS A 131 1.36 8.47 -2.16
N ASN A 132 1.86 9.69 -2.26
CA ASN A 132 2.82 10.22 -1.29
C ASN A 132 2.17 10.36 0.11
N GLY A 133 0.90 10.75 0.20
CA GLY A 133 0.16 10.81 1.46
C GLY A 133 0.03 9.43 2.13
N ILE A 134 -0.36 8.40 1.36
CA ILE A 134 -0.40 7.02 1.89
C ILE A 134 0.99 6.57 2.35
N ALA A 135 2.03 6.87 1.56
CA ALA A 135 3.40 6.51 1.90
C ALA A 135 3.87 7.21 3.19
N ALA A 136 3.56 8.50 3.35
CA ALA A 136 3.86 9.22 4.58
C ALA A 136 3.21 8.53 5.79
N LEU A 137 1.91 8.24 5.71
CA LEU A 137 1.15 7.59 6.76
C LEU A 137 1.70 6.21 7.11
N LEU A 138 1.94 5.33 6.13
CA LEU A 138 2.40 3.98 6.40
C LEU A 138 3.81 3.93 7.00
N PHE A 139 4.69 4.87 6.64
CA PHE A 139 6.01 4.96 7.26
C PHE A 139 5.96 5.59 8.66
N ASP A 140 5.08 6.57 8.89
CA ASP A 140 4.86 7.16 10.21
C ASP A 140 4.35 6.14 11.22
N ILE A 141 3.32 5.36 10.86
CA ILE A 141 2.77 4.29 11.70
C ILE A 141 3.83 3.26 12.12
N GLN A 142 4.89 3.09 11.33
CA GLN A 142 6.02 2.20 11.61
C GLN A 142 7.18 2.88 12.35
N GLY A 143 7.11 4.18 12.65
CA GLY A 143 8.18 4.96 13.26
C GLY A 143 9.39 5.20 12.32
N ARG A 144 9.18 5.10 11.01
CA ARG A 144 10.22 5.35 9.99
C ARG A 144 10.24 6.84 9.61
N GLU A 145 10.52 7.70 10.58
CA GLU A 145 10.36 9.15 10.53
C GLU A 145 10.96 9.82 9.28
N ARG A 146 12.18 9.44 8.87
CA ARG A 146 12.84 10.06 7.70
C ARG A 146 12.04 9.86 6.41
N SER A 147 11.52 8.65 6.21
CA SER A 147 10.71 8.34 5.04
C SER A 147 9.33 9.01 5.13
N ALA A 148 8.72 8.98 6.31
CA ALA A 148 7.44 9.66 6.55
C ALA A 148 7.53 11.16 6.23
N GLN A 149 8.51 11.86 6.79
CA GLN A 149 8.74 13.29 6.53
C GLN A 149 9.04 13.59 5.06
N PHE A 150 9.79 12.71 4.39
CA PHE A 150 10.05 12.91 2.97
C PHE A 150 8.76 12.84 2.16
N PHE A 151 7.96 11.79 2.35
CA PHE A 151 6.71 11.61 1.60
C PHE A 151 5.63 12.63 1.98
N SER A 152 5.57 13.09 3.22
CA SER A 152 4.71 14.20 3.63
C SER A 152 5.04 15.49 2.84
N ARG A 153 6.33 15.82 2.68
CA ARG A 153 6.74 16.94 1.83
C ARG A 153 6.39 16.74 0.36
N MET A 154 6.49 15.48 -0.14
CA MET A 154 6.09 15.16 -1.50
C MET A 154 4.57 15.28 -1.69
N ALA A 155 3.76 14.89 -0.70
CA ALA A 155 2.31 15.08 -0.72
C ALA A 155 1.93 16.56 -0.83
N VAL A 156 2.60 17.44 -0.08
CA VAL A 156 2.41 18.91 -0.19
C VAL A 156 2.89 19.42 -1.54
N ALA A 157 4.05 18.97 -2.01
CA ALA A 157 4.61 19.40 -3.30
C ALA A 157 3.74 19.00 -4.50
N SER A 158 3.03 17.88 -4.40
CA SER A 158 2.11 17.39 -5.44
C SER A 158 0.74 18.08 -5.42
N TYR A 159 0.51 19.07 -4.56
CA TYR A 159 -0.78 19.74 -4.40
C TYR A 159 -1.38 20.23 -5.72
N GLY A 160 -0.56 20.71 -6.65
CA GLY A 160 -1.01 21.12 -7.99
C GLY A 160 -1.61 20.01 -8.85
N GLU A 161 -1.25 18.76 -8.58
CA GLU A 161 -1.73 17.58 -9.32
C GLU A 161 -2.94 16.89 -8.67
N ARG A 162 -3.44 17.39 -7.52
CA ARG A 162 -4.53 16.79 -6.75
C ARG A 162 -5.83 16.57 -7.51
N GLU A 163 -6.08 17.37 -8.55
CA GLU A 163 -7.29 17.29 -9.37
C GLU A 163 -7.10 16.49 -10.65
N ARG A 164 -5.86 16.02 -10.88
CA ARG A 164 -5.49 15.23 -12.05
C ARG A 164 -5.27 13.77 -11.67
N GLY A 165 -5.38 12.90 -12.63
CA GLY A 165 -5.18 11.47 -12.44
C GLY A 165 -6.41 10.64 -12.77
N HIS A 166 -6.26 9.32 -12.65
CA HIS A 166 -7.24 8.33 -13.14
C HIS A 166 -8.62 8.42 -12.51
N THR A 167 -8.70 8.84 -11.26
CA THR A 167 -9.95 8.94 -10.49
C THR A 167 -10.25 10.38 -10.13
N GLY A 168 -9.70 11.32 -10.90
CA GLY A 168 -9.77 12.72 -10.59
C GLY A 168 -9.18 13.00 -9.20
N ASN A 169 -9.89 13.76 -8.41
CA ASN A 169 -9.38 14.24 -7.12
C ASN A 169 -9.66 13.30 -5.93
N TYR A 170 -10.41 12.19 -6.10
CA TYR A 170 -10.87 11.37 -4.98
C TYR A 170 -9.73 10.89 -4.08
N PHE A 171 -8.75 10.20 -4.63
CA PHE A 171 -7.65 9.67 -3.84
C PHE A 171 -6.72 10.77 -3.30
N SER A 172 -6.54 11.83 -4.05
CA SER A 172 -5.71 12.95 -3.60
C SER A 172 -6.31 13.63 -2.38
N TYR A 173 -7.62 13.84 -2.34
CA TYR A 173 -8.28 14.43 -1.17
C TYR A 173 -8.39 13.44 -0.01
N LEU A 174 -8.59 12.16 -0.29
CA LEU A 174 -8.66 11.14 0.75
C LEU A 174 -7.32 10.98 1.48
N TRP A 175 -6.24 10.89 0.74
CA TRP A 175 -4.93 10.52 1.29
C TRP A 175 -3.99 11.71 1.52
N GLY A 176 -4.10 12.75 0.72
CA GLY A 176 -3.21 13.92 0.82
C GLY A 176 -3.34 14.69 2.13
N ALA A 177 -4.50 14.61 2.78
CA ALA A 177 -4.73 15.26 4.07
C ALA A 177 -4.17 14.47 5.27
N LEU A 178 -3.79 13.21 5.08
CA LEU A 178 -3.32 12.31 6.13
C LEU A 178 -1.79 12.17 6.16
N GLY A 179 -1.10 12.61 5.10
CA GLY A 179 0.34 12.43 4.92
C GLY A 179 1.23 13.61 5.30
#